data_e26b1d088c051b3d1af84a0930b084d6
#
_entry.id   e26b1d088c051b3d1af84a0930b084d6
#
_cell.length_a   1.000
_cell.length_b   1.000
_cell.length_c   1.000
_cell.angle_alpha   90.00
_cell.angle_beta   90.00
_cell.angle_gamma   90.00
#
_symmetry.space_group_name_H-M   'P 1'
#
loop_
_entity.id
_entity.type
_entity.pdbx_description
1 polymer ?
#
loop_
_entity_poly.entity_id
_entity_poly.type
_entity_poly.pdbx_seq_one_letter_code
_entity_poly.pdbx_strand_id
1 'polypeptide(L)'
;MKSVITVLSMVFFFYLSVEGGISYHKKGSGYPFVLSKPKGYVKGQSMPLIVFLHGKSLSGDSLEKLKAYGTISAITKGKHIPALVVAPQTPEGEGWVPAKIMRLINHIKRIASVDTTRIYVTGMSMGGYGTFRFVAAYPHIVAAAAPMAGGGDLHGAKNLSTVPLWVLHGKKDVDVPFVQSSKMVAAIAKCDSTKCIFTPFPKLGHAEFTQMFEKDELYEWLLAHKRENGISSLKIQSPRIPNLQYRPAKKKKDSVNTALPR
;
A
#
# COMPACT_ATOMS: atom_id res chain seq x y z
N MET A 1 -10.91 60.36 39.83
CA MET A 1 -10.34 59.89 38.52
C MET A 1 -10.18 58.37 38.61
N LYS A 2 -11.03 57.59 37.91
CA LYS A 2 -10.95 56.10 37.86
C LYS A 2 -10.31 55.73 36.54
N SER A 3 -9.10 55.16 36.58
CA SER A 3 -8.41 54.64 35.41
C SER A 3 -9.04 53.34 34.98
N VAL A 4 -9.57 53.27 33.77
CA VAL A 4 -10.04 52.07 33.12
C VAL A 4 -8.82 51.43 32.37
N ILE A 5 -8.38 50.28 32.86
CA ILE A 5 -7.35 49.48 32.17
C ILE A 5 -8.06 48.60 31.14
N THR A 6 -7.95 48.96 29.87
CA THR A 6 -8.43 48.14 28.74
C THR A 6 -7.41 47.03 28.48
N VAL A 7 -7.76 45.80 28.86
CA VAL A 7 -6.98 44.61 28.50
C VAL A 7 -7.30 44.24 27.06
N LEU A 8 -6.34 44.48 26.15
CA LEU A 8 -6.44 44.08 24.74
C LEU A 8 -6.07 42.60 24.63
N SER A 9 -7.08 41.72 24.55
CA SER A 9 -6.87 40.29 24.30
C SER A 9 -6.43 40.08 22.85
N MET A 10 -5.15 39.81 22.63
CA MET A 10 -4.60 39.47 21.35
C MET A 10 -4.91 38.00 21.03
N VAL A 11 -5.99 37.78 20.26
CA VAL A 11 -6.35 36.43 19.76
C VAL A 11 -5.37 36.05 18.63
N PHE A 12 -4.40 35.20 18.89
CA PHE A 12 -3.54 34.61 17.89
C PHE A 12 -4.33 33.57 17.10
N PHE A 13 -4.82 33.92 15.93
CA PHE A 13 -5.26 32.94 14.94
C PHE A 13 -4.06 32.19 14.38
N PHE A 14 -3.81 30.97 14.87
CA PHE A 14 -2.92 30.06 14.18
C PHE A 14 -3.59 29.62 12.87
N TYR A 15 -3.18 30.19 11.76
CA TYR A 15 -3.52 29.67 10.44
C TYR A 15 -2.85 28.31 10.28
N LEU A 16 -3.57 27.22 10.56
CA LEU A 16 -3.13 25.89 10.20
C LEU A 16 -3.15 25.78 8.68
N SER A 17 -1.97 25.69 8.05
CA SER A 17 -1.89 25.47 6.61
C SER A 17 -2.44 24.10 6.28
N VAL A 18 -3.55 24.07 5.55
CA VAL A 18 -4.14 22.83 5.01
C VAL A 18 -3.34 22.44 3.78
N GLU A 19 -2.57 21.37 3.89
CA GLU A 19 -1.79 20.80 2.80
C GLU A 19 -2.45 19.48 2.37
N GLY A 20 -2.80 19.37 1.10
CA GLY A 20 -3.27 18.12 0.51
C GLY A 20 -2.68 17.98 -0.90
N GLY A 21 -2.62 16.76 -1.42
CA GLY A 21 -2.20 16.56 -2.80
C GLY A 21 -1.07 15.55 -2.99
N ILE A 22 -0.61 15.44 -4.22
CA ILE A 22 0.39 14.48 -4.67
C ILE A 22 1.69 15.21 -4.97
N SER A 23 2.80 14.68 -4.44
CA SER A 23 4.15 15.19 -4.71
C SER A 23 5.07 14.09 -5.21
N TYR A 24 6.02 14.45 -6.08
CA TYR A 24 6.94 13.54 -6.77
C TYR A 24 8.37 13.77 -6.29
N HIS A 25 9.02 12.73 -5.82
CA HIS A 25 10.36 12.80 -5.22
C HIS A 25 11.33 11.89 -5.98
N LYS A 26 12.09 12.47 -6.91
CA LYS A 26 13.08 11.76 -7.74
C LYS A 26 14.31 11.32 -6.94
N LYS A 27 14.64 12.04 -5.86
CA LYS A 27 15.73 11.72 -4.94
C LYS A 27 15.14 11.41 -3.57
N GLY A 28 15.41 10.24 -3.04
CA GLY A 28 14.92 9.80 -1.74
C GLY A 28 15.82 8.74 -1.12
N SER A 29 15.64 8.52 0.17
CA SER A 29 16.33 7.44 0.87
C SER A 29 15.73 6.10 0.50
N GLY A 30 16.37 5.35 -0.40
CA GLY A 30 15.97 4.00 -0.79
C GLY A 30 15.45 3.92 -2.21
N TYR A 31 14.32 4.54 -2.52
CA TYR A 31 13.70 4.60 -3.84
C TYR A 31 13.20 6.01 -4.16
N PRO A 32 13.13 6.43 -5.45
CA PRO A 32 12.24 7.52 -5.88
C PRO A 32 10.80 7.15 -5.50
N PHE A 33 9.96 8.15 -5.22
CA PHE A 33 8.60 7.86 -4.75
C PHE A 33 7.61 8.98 -5.07
N VAL A 34 6.34 8.62 -5.05
CA VAL A 34 5.20 9.53 -5.00
C VAL A 34 4.66 9.53 -3.57
N LEU A 35 4.41 10.70 -3.02
CA LEU A 35 3.76 10.89 -1.73
C LEU A 35 2.42 11.60 -1.94
N SER A 36 1.34 10.98 -1.48
CA SER A 36 0.03 11.61 -1.38
C SER A 36 -0.30 11.95 0.06
N LYS A 37 -0.66 13.20 0.30
CA LYS A 37 -1.26 13.68 1.54
C LYS A 37 -2.78 13.78 1.33
N PRO A 38 -3.63 13.28 2.25
CA PRO A 38 -5.07 13.32 2.08
C PRO A 38 -5.61 14.76 2.03
N LYS A 39 -6.77 14.93 1.41
CA LYS A 39 -7.47 16.22 1.44
C LYS A 39 -7.75 16.61 2.90
N GLY A 40 -7.45 17.84 3.25
CA GLY A 40 -7.60 18.32 4.62
C GLY A 40 -6.42 17.98 5.55
N TYR A 41 -5.30 17.46 5.01
CA TYR A 41 -4.10 17.23 5.80
C TYR A 41 -3.57 18.52 6.41
N VAL A 42 -3.37 18.51 7.71
CA VAL A 42 -2.77 19.64 8.45
C VAL A 42 -1.33 19.28 8.81
N LYS A 43 -0.40 20.16 8.52
CA LYS A 43 1.02 19.96 8.84
C LYS A 43 1.20 19.75 10.35
N GLY A 44 1.92 18.71 10.74
CA GLY A 44 2.09 18.31 12.15
C GLY A 44 1.04 17.32 12.66
N GLN A 45 -0.10 17.15 11.97
CA GLN A 45 -1.08 16.13 12.32
C GLN A 45 -0.51 14.73 12.08
N SER A 46 -0.53 13.90 13.11
CA SER A 46 -0.07 12.51 13.04
C SER A 46 -1.06 11.65 12.24
N MET A 47 -0.60 11.08 11.13
CA MET A 47 -1.42 10.34 10.17
C MET A 47 -0.93 8.90 9.98
N PRO A 48 -1.84 7.96 9.71
CA PRO A 48 -1.47 6.63 9.23
C PRO A 48 -0.62 6.71 7.96
N LEU A 49 0.24 5.72 7.73
CA LEU A 49 1.05 5.59 6.51
C LEU A 49 0.73 4.29 5.79
N ILE A 50 0.34 4.38 4.53
CA ILE A 50 0.21 3.22 3.63
C ILE A 50 1.37 3.24 2.65
N VAL A 51 2.14 2.14 2.61
CA VAL A 51 3.20 1.88 1.63
C VAL A 51 2.62 0.99 0.54
N PHE A 52 2.54 1.50 -0.69
CA PHE A 52 2.09 0.76 -1.85
C PHE A 52 3.27 0.26 -2.68
N LEU A 53 3.42 -1.05 -2.83
CA LEU A 53 4.45 -1.70 -3.63
C LEU A 53 3.87 -2.16 -4.97
N HIS A 54 4.34 -1.57 -6.06
CA HIS A 54 3.83 -1.85 -7.40
C HIS A 54 4.33 -3.20 -7.96
N GLY A 55 3.68 -3.69 -9.00
CA GLY A 55 4.12 -4.83 -9.81
C GLY A 55 5.21 -4.45 -10.82
N LYS A 56 5.82 -5.45 -11.46
CA LYS A 56 6.96 -5.29 -12.39
C LYS A 56 6.71 -4.25 -13.50
N SER A 57 5.47 -4.16 -14.01
CA SER A 57 5.12 -3.25 -15.11
C SER A 57 5.28 -1.76 -14.81
N LEU A 58 5.33 -1.36 -13.53
CA LEU A 58 5.54 0.04 -13.14
C LEU A 58 6.99 0.34 -12.73
N SER A 59 7.91 -0.62 -12.84
CA SER A 59 9.34 -0.39 -12.66
C SER A 59 9.86 0.61 -13.70
N GLY A 60 10.95 1.30 -13.37
CA GLY A 60 11.60 2.27 -14.26
C GLY A 60 12.04 3.53 -13.55
N ASP A 61 12.12 4.63 -14.28
CA ASP A 61 12.66 5.92 -13.87
C ASP A 61 11.63 7.08 -13.94
N SER A 62 10.39 6.77 -14.38
CA SER A 62 9.30 7.73 -14.49
C SER A 62 8.21 7.46 -13.45
N LEU A 63 8.16 8.31 -12.43
CA LEU A 63 7.14 8.23 -11.37
C LEU A 63 5.70 8.39 -11.89
N GLU A 64 5.51 8.95 -13.09
CA GLU A 64 4.20 9.05 -13.74
C GLU A 64 3.58 7.68 -14.02
N LYS A 65 4.41 6.63 -14.24
CA LYS A 65 3.94 5.25 -14.40
C LYS A 65 3.07 4.78 -13.22
N LEU A 66 3.31 5.31 -12.00
CA LEU A 66 2.58 4.93 -10.79
C LEU A 66 1.11 5.35 -10.80
N LYS A 67 0.68 6.16 -11.78
CA LYS A 67 -0.73 6.51 -12.00
C LYS A 67 -1.49 5.45 -12.82
N ALA A 68 -0.83 4.47 -13.41
CA ALA A 68 -1.49 3.51 -14.30
C ALA A 68 -2.42 2.56 -13.52
N TYR A 69 -2.02 2.12 -12.34
CA TYR A 69 -2.87 1.35 -11.41
C TYR A 69 -2.36 1.47 -9.97
N GLY A 70 -3.10 0.88 -9.04
CA GLY A 70 -2.74 0.86 -7.63
C GLY A 70 -3.26 2.07 -6.86
N THR A 71 -2.73 2.29 -5.67
CA THR A 71 -3.25 3.28 -4.74
C THR A 71 -3.15 4.72 -5.27
N ILE A 72 -2.05 5.07 -5.97
CA ILE A 72 -1.91 6.42 -6.57
C ILE A 72 -2.92 6.62 -7.69
N SER A 73 -3.14 5.60 -8.55
CA SER A 73 -4.18 5.65 -9.58
C SER A 73 -5.57 5.86 -8.98
N ALA A 74 -5.90 5.15 -7.90
CA ALA A 74 -7.17 5.30 -7.21
C ALA A 74 -7.36 6.74 -6.69
N ILE A 75 -6.32 7.31 -6.07
CA ILE A 75 -6.34 8.70 -5.55
C ILE A 75 -6.52 9.70 -6.70
N THR A 76 -5.79 9.54 -7.83
CA THR A 76 -5.93 10.44 -8.99
C THR A 76 -7.30 10.37 -9.65
N LYS A 77 -8.02 9.25 -9.49
CA LYS A 77 -9.42 9.07 -9.90
C LYS A 77 -10.45 9.56 -8.87
N GLY A 78 -9.99 10.20 -7.80
CA GLY A 78 -10.87 10.82 -6.79
C GLY A 78 -11.10 9.99 -5.52
N LYS A 79 -10.45 8.82 -5.36
CA LYS A 79 -10.58 8.06 -4.10
C LYS A 79 -9.99 8.83 -2.94
N HIS A 80 -10.77 9.00 -1.88
CA HIS A 80 -10.30 9.57 -0.62
C HIS A 80 -9.75 8.46 0.28
N ILE A 81 -8.50 8.58 0.68
CA ILE A 81 -7.84 7.66 1.62
C ILE A 81 -7.36 8.51 2.81
N PRO A 82 -7.89 8.32 4.04
CA PRO A 82 -7.54 9.15 5.21
C PRO A 82 -6.19 8.71 5.81
N ALA A 83 -5.15 8.68 4.98
CA ALA A 83 -3.79 8.29 5.33
C ALA A 83 -2.78 9.00 4.41
N LEU A 84 -1.55 9.12 4.86
CA LEU A 84 -0.43 9.35 3.97
C LEU A 84 -0.24 8.09 3.11
N VAL A 85 -0.05 8.27 1.81
CA VAL A 85 0.22 7.15 0.90
C VAL A 85 1.57 7.40 0.22
N VAL A 86 2.51 6.48 0.43
CA VAL A 86 3.80 6.50 -0.27
C VAL A 86 3.86 5.33 -1.25
N ALA A 87 4.15 5.66 -2.51
CA ALA A 87 4.38 4.68 -3.57
C ALA A 87 5.82 4.85 -4.08
N PRO A 88 6.77 4.04 -3.62
CA PRO A 88 8.10 3.98 -4.21
C PRO A 88 8.06 3.39 -5.63
N GLN A 89 9.12 3.66 -6.40
CA GLN A 89 9.35 3.02 -7.71
C GLN A 89 10.69 2.30 -7.72
N THR A 90 10.68 1.02 -8.09
CA THR A 90 11.92 0.26 -8.33
C THR A 90 12.48 0.60 -9.72
N PRO A 91 13.81 0.59 -9.91
CA PRO A 91 14.40 0.53 -11.24
C PRO A 91 13.96 -0.74 -12.00
N GLU A 92 14.10 -0.74 -13.31
CA GLU A 92 13.91 -1.96 -14.11
C GLU A 92 14.90 -3.05 -13.68
N GLY A 93 14.41 -4.30 -13.62
CA GLY A 93 15.22 -5.44 -13.22
C GLY A 93 15.45 -5.59 -11.72
N GLU A 94 15.10 -4.59 -10.90
CA GLU A 94 15.22 -4.69 -9.44
C GLU A 94 13.88 -5.10 -8.81
N GLY A 95 13.94 -6.08 -7.89
CA GLY A 95 12.81 -6.40 -7.02
C GLY A 95 12.77 -5.53 -5.77
N TRP A 96 11.75 -5.72 -4.93
CA TRP A 96 11.63 -4.99 -3.67
C TRP A 96 12.66 -5.43 -2.64
N VAL A 97 13.48 -4.50 -2.16
CA VAL A 97 14.50 -4.70 -1.12
C VAL A 97 13.99 -4.15 0.21
N PRO A 98 13.75 -4.98 1.24
CA PRO A 98 13.18 -4.55 2.52
C PRO A 98 13.92 -3.38 3.17
N ALA A 99 15.25 -3.41 3.17
CA ALA A 99 16.05 -2.34 3.76
C ALA A 99 15.89 -0.99 3.00
N LYS A 100 15.67 -0.99 1.69
CA LYS A 100 15.37 0.23 0.93
C LYS A 100 13.98 0.78 1.28
N ILE A 101 12.99 -0.09 1.44
CA ILE A 101 11.63 0.30 1.89
C ILE A 101 11.70 0.89 3.30
N MET A 102 12.45 0.28 4.21
CA MET A 102 12.62 0.78 5.58
C MET A 102 13.29 2.16 5.61
N ARG A 103 14.34 2.37 4.79
CA ARG A 103 14.95 3.71 4.64
C ARG A 103 13.96 4.75 4.14
N LEU A 104 13.09 4.38 3.18
CA LEU A 104 12.04 5.26 2.69
C LEU A 104 11.04 5.61 3.81
N ILE A 105 10.54 4.62 4.55
CA ILE A 105 9.63 4.87 5.69
C ILE A 105 10.27 5.84 6.69
N ASN A 106 11.54 5.64 7.04
CA ASN A 106 12.27 6.54 7.92
C ASN A 106 12.44 7.95 7.31
N HIS A 107 12.57 8.06 5.99
CA HIS A 107 12.58 9.36 5.32
C HIS A 107 11.21 10.04 5.42
N ILE A 108 10.10 9.33 5.15
CA ILE A 108 8.74 9.87 5.27
C ILE A 108 8.48 10.37 6.69
N LYS A 109 8.88 9.63 7.72
CA LYS A 109 8.76 10.05 9.14
C LYS A 109 9.48 11.36 9.46
N ARG A 110 10.49 11.75 8.69
CA ARG A 110 11.18 13.05 8.85
C ARG A 110 10.50 14.21 8.16
N ILE A 111 9.77 13.95 7.06
CA ILE A 111 9.15 14.99 6.23
C ILE A 111 7.64 15.13 6.43
N ALA A 112 7.03 14.18 7.15
CA ALA A 112 5.61 14.18 7.50
C ALA A 112 5.40 13.53 8.88
N SER A 113 4.37 13.99 9.60
CA SER A 113 4.00 13.40 10.89
C SER A 113 3.29 12.07 10.70
N VAL A 114 4.02 10.96 10.87
CA VAL A 114 3.51 9.59 10.73
C VAL A 114 3.14 9.03 12.11
N ASP A 115 1.91 8.50 12.24
CA ASP A 115 1.56 7.63 13.36
C ASP A 115 2.28 6.30 13.20
N THR A 116 3.36 6.11 13.97
CA THR A 116 4.22 4.92 13.89
C THR A 116 3.52 3.64 14.37
N THR A 117 2.36 3.74 14.98
CA THR A 117 1.52 2.59 15.34
C THR A 117 0.59 2.15 14.22
N ARG A 118 0.49 2.96 13.13
CA ARG A 118 -0.40 2.74 11.99
C ARG A 118 0.35 2.81 10.66
N ILE A 119 1.31 1.90 10.47
CA ILE A 119 2.04 1.73 9.20
C ILE A 119 1.57 0.45 8.53
N TYR A 120 1.13 0.57 7.29
CA TYR A 120 0.56 -0.52 6.51
C TYR A 120 1.33 -0.73 5.22
N VAL A 121 1.34 -1.98 4.73
CA VAL A 121 1.99 -2.33 3.47
C VAL A 121 1.02 -3.13 2.61
N THR A 122 0.89 -2.75 1.35
CA THR A 122 0.10 -3.49 0.36
C THR A 122 0.81 -3.47 -0.98
N GLY A 123 0.56 -4.48 -1.79
CA GLY A 123 1.12 -4.55 -3.13
C GLY A 123 0.65 -5.78 -3.88
N MET A 124 0.81 -5.75 -5.20
CA MET A 124 0.35 -6.78 -6.11
C MET A 124 1.51 -7.34 -6.93
N SER A 125 1.47 -8.64 -7.27
CA SER A 125 2.46 -9.27 -8.13
C SER A 125 3.87 -9.18 -7.51
N MET A 126 4.85 -8.61 -8.18
CA MET A 126 6.14 -8.27 -7.58
C MET A 126 5.98 -7.50 -6.26
N GLY A 127 4.99 -6.59 -6.17
CA GLY A 127 4.67 -5.88 -4.95
C GLY A 127 4.04 -6.76 -3.87
N GLY A 128 3.31 -7.81 -4.25
CA GLY A 128 2.82 -8.85 -3.34
C GLY A 128 3.96 -9.62 -2.70
N TYR A 129 4.95 -10.05 -3.51
CA TYR A 129 6.20 -10.64 -3.00
C TYR A 129 6.96 -9.65 -2.10
N GLY A 130 7.04 -8.38 -2.53
CA GLY A 130 7.67 -7.31 -1.75
C GLY A 130 6.99 -7.11 -0.40
N THR A 131 5.67 -7.19 -0.35
CA THR A 131 4.87 -7.07 0.89
C THR A 131 5.20 -8.21 1.85
N PHE A 132 5.14 -9.47 1.42
CA PHE A 132 5.54 -10.61 2.25
C PHE A 132 6.97 -10.48 2.76
N ARG A 133 7.91 -10.16 1.86
CA ARG A 133 9.33 -10.02 2.19
C ARG A 133 9.59 -8.89 3.18
N PHE A 134 8.92 -7.75 3.01
CA PHE A 134 9.08 -6.60 3.91
C PHE A 134 8.52 -6.89 5.30
N VAL A 135 7.31 -7.45 5.39
CA VAL A 135 6.68 -7.81 6.66
C VAL A 135 7.49 -8.87 7.40
N ALA A 136 8.01 -9.88 6.69
CA ALA A 136 8.87 -10.90 7.29
C ALA A 136 10.15 -10.31 7.89
N ALA A 137 10.73 -9.27 7.25
CA ALA A 137 11.94 -8.61 7.72
C ALA A 137 11.69 -7.59 8.87
N TYR A 138 10.54 -6.92 8.86
CA TYR A 138 10.21 -5.82 9.80
C TYR A 138 8.80 -5.96 10.39
N PRO A 139 8.43 -7.11 11.00
CA PRO A 139 7.07 -7.32 11.51
C PRO A 139 6.71 -6.32 12.60
N HIS A 140 7.69 -5.86 13.38
CA HIS A 140 7.51 -4.98 14.54
C HIS A 140 7.09 -3.55 14.20
N ILE A 141 7.12 -3.13 12.92
CA ILE A 141 6.67 -1.79 12.52
C ILE A 141 5.35 -1.80 11.76
N VAL A 142 4.90 -2.96 11.27
CA VAL A 142 3.70 -3.08 10.42
C VAL A 142 2.47 -3.35 11.26
N ALA A 143 1.45 -2.52 11.12
CA ALA A 143 0.16 -2.68 11.81
C ALA A 143 -0.73 -3.72 11.13
N ALA A 144 -0.76 -3.73 9.79
CA ALA A 144 -1.40 -4.75 8.96
C ALA A 144 -0.83 -4.72 7.54
N ALA A 145 -0.98 -5.81 6.79
CA ALA A 145 -0.55 -5.86 5.41
C ALA A 145 -1.49 -6.67 4.51
N ALA A 146 -1.59 -6.24 3.24
CA ALA A 146 -2.43 -6.88 2.24
C ALA A 146 -1.60 -7.25 0.99
N PRO A 147 -0.88 -8.40 1.00
CA PRO A 147 -0.21 -8.91 -0.19
C PRO A 147 -1.21 -9.54 -1.16
N MET A 148 -1.11 -9.17 -2.46
CA MET A 148 -2.00 -9.65 -3.52
C MET A 148 -1.22 -10.34 -4.62
N ALA A 149 -1.71 -11.50 -5.08
CA ALA A 149 -1.15 -12.25 -6.21
C ALA A 149 0.39 -12.36 -6.10
N GLY A 150 0.90 -12.84 -4.96
CA GLY A 150 2.32 -12.91 -4.64
C GLY A 150 2.69 -14.16 -3.86
N GLY A 151 3.93 -14.22 -3.42
CA GLY A 151 4.49 -15.28 -2.60
C GLY A 151 5.69 -14.78 -1.81
N GLY A 152 6.42 -15.69 -1.19
CA GLY A 152 7.58 -15.32 -0.37
C GLY A 152 8.41 -16.53 0.04
N ASP A 153 9.40 -16.26 0.90
CA ASP A 153 10.17 -17.28 1.58
C ASP A 153 9.38 -17.83 2.77
N LEU A 154 9.18 -19.15 2.80
CA LEU A 154 8.45 -19.84 3.85
C LEU A 154 9.12 -19.72 5.23
N HIS A 155 10.45 -19.53 5.28
CA HIS A 155 11.18 -19.28 6.53
C HIS A 155 10.72 -18.00 7.25
N GLY A 156 10.14 -17.05 6.52
CA GLY A 156 9.54 -15.85 7.09
C GLY A 156 8.20 -16.06 7.79
N ALA A 157 7.60 -17.24 7.72
CA ALA A 157 6.24 -17.51 8.18
C ALA A 157 6.01 -17.17 9.67
N LYS A 158 7.00 -17.44 10.54
CA LYS A 158 6.94 -17.10 11.97
C LYS A 158 6.80 -15.59 12.20
N ASN A 159 7.55 -14.77 11.50
CA ASN A 159 7.44 -13.32 11.60
C ASN A 159 6.13 -12.81 11.01
N LEU A 160 5.73 -13.37 9.86
CA LEU A 160 4.47 -13.03 9.19
C LEU A 160 3.25 -13.34 10.07
N SER A 161 3.26 -14.43 10.85
CA SER A 161 2.14 -14.80 11.72
C SER A 161 1.92 -13.83 12.89
N THR A 162 2.88 -12.94 13.16
CA THR A 162 2.72 -11.92 14.21
C THR A 162 1.97 -10.68 13.77
N VAL A 163 1.76 -10.51 12.44
CA VAL A 163 1.13 -9.32 11.83
C VAL A 163 -0.21 -9.69 11.21
N PRO A 164 -1.28 -8.88 11.37
CA PRO A 164 -2.52 -9.04 10.62
C PRO A 164 -2.27 -9.02 9.12
N LEU A 165 -2.61 -10.12 8.44
CA LEU A 165 -2.44 -10.28 7.01
C LEU A 165 -3.77 -10.57 6.33
N TRP A 166 -4.03 -9.86 5.24
CA TRP A 166 -5.11 -10.18 4.32
C TRP A 166 -4.52 -10.54 2.97
N VAL A 167 -4.39 -11.83 2.72
CA VAL A 167 -3.80 -12.38 1.50
C VAL A 167 -4.90 -12.58 0.46
N LEU A 168 -4.71 -12.04 -0.75
CA LEU A 168 -5.69 -12.12 -1.84
C LEU A 168 -5.03 -12.74 -3.08
N HIS A 169 -5.71 -13.70 -3.73
CA HIS A 169 -5.18 -14.32 -4.95
C HIS A 169 -6.28 -14.91 -5.83
N GLY A 170 -6.12 -14.79 -7.14
CA GLY A 170 -6.99 -15.37 -8.16
C GLY A 170 -6.62 -16.81 -8.48
N LYS A 171 -7.60 -17.72 -8.50
CA LYS A 171 -7.35 -19.11 -8.88
C LYS A 171 -7.03 -19.29 -10.37
N LYS A 172 -7.34 -18.27 -11.20
CA LYS A 172 -7.04 -18.25 -12.63
C LYS A 172 -5.83 -17.37 -12.98
N ASP A 173 -5.02 -17.01 -11.99
CA ASP A 173 -3.79 -16.25 -12.19
C ASP A 173 -2.75 -17.13 -12.90
N VAL A 174 -2.37 -16.72 -14.12
CA VAL A 174 -1.39 -17.41 -14.97
C VAL A 174 0.00 -16.78 -14.90
N ASP A 175 0.10 -15.53 -14.41
CA ASP A 175 1.37 -14.81 -14.27
C ASP A 175 2.06 -15.17 -12.95
N VAL A 176 1.29 -15.23 -11.86
CA VAL A 176 1.74 -15.69 -10.55
C VAL A 176 0.87 -16.87 -10.14
N PRO A 177 1.38 -18.11 -10.16
CA PRO A 177 0.58 -19.29 -9.81
C PRO A 177 -0.03 -19.15 -8.42
N PHE A 178 -1.32 -19.44 -8.28
CA PHE A 178 -2.09 -19.39 -7.03
C PHE A 178 -1.40 -20.09 -5.85
N VAL A 179 -0.67 -21.17 -6.16
CA VAL A 179 0.09 -21.95 -5.18
C VAL A 179 1.14 -21.11 -4.43
N GLN A 180 1.59 -19.99 -4.97
CA GLN A 180 2.56 -19.12 -4.31
C GLN A 180 1.98 -18.51 -3.03
N SER A 181 0.78 -17.93 -3.10
CA SER A 181 0.10 -17.42 -1.90
C SER A 181 -0.41 -18.54 -0.99
N SER A 182 -0.96 -19.62 -1.54
CA SER A 182 -1.53 -20.70 -0.72
C SER A 182 -0.47 -21.41 0.14
N LYS A 183 0.76 -21.61 -0.40
CA LYS A 183 1.90 -22.14 0.38
C LYS A 183 2.31 -21.17 1.50
N MET A 184 2.34 -19.86 1.24
CA MET A 184 2.63 -18.86 2.28
C MET A 184 1.61 -18.91 3.40
N VAL A 185 0.31 -18.89 3.04
CA VAL A 185 -0.79 -18.96 4.03
C VAL A 185 -0.72 -20.25 4.85
N ALA A 186 -0.48 -21.40 4.21
CA ALA A 186 -0.34 -22.68 4.91
C ALA A 186 0.86 -22.68 5.89
N ALA A 187 1.99 -22.07 5.51
CA ALA A 187 3.15 -21.94 6.37
C ALA A 187 2.89 -20.99 7.56
N ILE A 188 2.22 -19.87 7.34
CA ILE A 188 1.82 -18.91 8.37
C ILE A 188 0.86 -19.58 9.35
N ALA A 189 -0.14 -20.31 8.85
CA ALA A 189 -1.14 -21.00 9.68
C ALA A 189 -0.55 -22.06 10.60
N LYS A 190 0.58 -22.68 10.23
CA LYS A 190 1.31 -23.60 11.11
C LYS A 190 1.95 -22.89 12.31
N CYS A 191 2.23 -21.59 12.21
CA CYS A 191 2.78 -20.78 13.28
C CYS A 191 1.65 -20.17 14.13
N ASP A 192 0.73 -19.46 13.49
CA ASP A 192 -0.48 -18.86 14.06
C ASP A 192 -1.45 -18.51 12.91
N SER A 193 -2.62 -19.13 12.90
CA SER A 193 -3.65 -18.87 11.89
C SER A 193 -4.56 -17.69 12.22
N THR A 194 -4.50 -17.16 13.44
CA THR A 194 -5.50 -16.19 13.93
C THR A 194 -5.39 -14.80 13.29
N LYS A 195 -4.23 -14.49 12.72
CA LYS A 195 -3.94 -13.17 12.12
C LYS A 195 -3.84 -13.17 10.59
N CYS A 196 -4.12 -14.31 9.94
CA CYS A 196 -4.02 -14.42 8.49
C CYS A 196 -5.35 -14.77 7.86
N ILE A 197 -5.93 -13.83 7.11
CA ILE A 197 -7.09 -14.07 6.27
C ILE A 197 -6.61 -14.40 4.86
N PHE A 198 -7.14 -15.46 4.25
CA PHE A 198 -6.91 -15.78 2.85
C PHE A 198 -8.21 -15.70 2.06
N THR A 199 -8.25 -14.82 1.06
CA THR A 199 -9.39 -14.67 0.15
C THR A 199 -9.00 -15.15 -1.25
N PRO A 200 -9.31 -16.41 -1.61
CA PRO A 200 -9.16 -16.90 -2.98
C PRO A 200 -10.31 -16.42 -3.85
N PHE A 201 -10.01 -15.96 -5.05
CA PHE A 201 -11.01 -15.53 -6.04
C PHE A 201 -11.11 -16.56 -7.17
N PRO A 202 -12.17 -17.39 -7.21
CA PRO A 202 -12.26 -18.52 -8.15
C PRO A 202 -12.22 -18.14 -9.64
N LYS A 203 -12.67 -16.93 -9.97
CA LYS A 203 -12.85 -16.47 -11.36
C LYS A 203 -11.80 -15.44 -11.81
N LEU A 204 -10.99 -14.90 -10.91
CA LEU A 204 -10.04 -13.83 -11.24
C LEU A 204 -8.68 -14.38 -11.68
N GLY A 205 -8.11 -13.73 -12.68
CA GLY A 205 -6.71 -13.86 -13.11
C GLY A 205 -5.82 -12.80 -12.42
N HIS A 206 -4.69 -12.47 -13.06
CA HIS A 206 -3.70 -11.56 -12.48
C HIS A 206 -4.12 -10.10 -12.54
N ALA A 207 -4.47 -9.62 -13.74
CA ALA A 207 -4.69 -8.19 -14.00
C ALA A 207 -5.90 -7.60 -13.22
N GLU A 208 -6.89 -8.44 -12.92
CA GLU A 208 -8.11 -8.01 -12.23
C GLU A 208 -7.85 -7.52 -10.80
N PHE A 209 -6.74 -7.93 -10.19
CA PHE A 209 -6.36 -7.45 -8.85
C PHE A 209 -6.04 -5.96 -8.79
N THR A 210 -5.75 -5.31 -9.92
CA THR A 210 -5.62 -3.85 -9.97
C THR A 210 -6.87 -3.13 -9.46
N GLN A 211 -8.06 -3.74 -9.61
CA GLN A 211 -9.33 -3.19 -9.16
C GLN A 211 -9.46 -3.16 -7.62
N MET A 212 -8.69 -3.99 -6.89
CA MET A 212 -8.71 -3.99 -5.42
C MET A 212 -8.29 -2.64 -4.84
N PHE A 213 -7.40 -1.91 -5.52
CA PHE A 213 -6.96 -0.58 -5.08
C PHE A 213 -8.03 0.51 -5.26
N GLU A 214 -9.12 0.22 -5.97
CA GLU A 214 -10.28 1.10 -6.11
C GLU A 214 -11.37 0.78 -5.06
N LYS A 215 -11.22 -0.29 -4.27
CA LYS A 215 -12.19 -0.73 -3.26
C LYS A 215 -11.93 -0.08 -1.91
N ASP A 216 -12.99 0.38 -1.24
CA ASP A 216 -12.91 0.97 0.10
C ASP A 216 -12.54 -0.08 1.13
N GLU A 217 -13.00 -1.31 0.97
CA GLU A 217 -12.77 -2.42 1.89
C GLU A 217 -11.28 -2.71 2.13
N LEU A 218 -10.41 -2.47 1.13
CA LEU A 218 -8.97 -2.62 1.30
C LEU A 218 -8.44 -1.63 2.34
N TYR A 219 -8.83 -0.38 2.21
CA TYR A 219 -8.34 0.70 3.08
C TYR A 219 -9.00 0.68 4.45
N GLU A 220 -10.31 0.40 4.51
CA GLU A 220 -11.05 0.22 5.76
C GLU A 220 -10.43 -0.90 6.58
N TRP A 221 -10.16 -2.06 5.94
CA TRP A 221 -9.52 -3.17 6.63
C TRP A 221 -8.11 -2.81 7.12
N LEU A 222 -7.26 -2.21 6.30
CA LEU A 222 -5.92 -1.80 6.72
C LEU A 222 -6.00 -0.82 7.89
N LEU A 223 -6.79 0.25 7.76
CA LEU A 223 -6.87 1.34 8.72
C LEU A 223 -7.57 0.97 10.05
N ALA A 224 -8.33 -0.12 10.07
CA ALA A 224 -8.92 -0.66 11.29
C ALA A 224 -7.88 -1.24 12.26
N HIS A 225 -6.65 -1.54 11.80
CA HIS A 225 -5.61 -2.12 12.62
C HIS A 225 -4.69 -1.06 13.20
N LYS A 226 -4.29 -1.25 14.46
CA LYS A 226 -3.30 -0.42 15.15
C LYS A 226 -2.40 -1.33 15.97
N ARG A 227 -1.13 -1.00 16.05
CA ARG A 227 -0.20 -1.71 16.93
C ARG A 227 -0.30 -1.14 18.34
N GLU A 228 -0.55 -2.02 19.31
CA GLU A 228 -0.47 -1.72 20.74
C GLU A 228 0.71 -2.48 21.32
N ASN A 229 1.60 -1.79 22.01
CA ASN A 229 2.77 -2.39 22.68
C ASN A 229 3.56 -3.41 21.84
N GLY A 230 3.68 -3.15 20.53
CA GLY A 230 4.36 -4.02 19.59
C GLY A 230 3.53 -5.17 19.01
N ILE A 231 2.27 -5.32 19.41
CA ILE A 231 1.34 -6.37 18.95
C ILE A 231 0.09 -5.70 18.36
N SER A 232 -0.39 -6.19 17.22
CA SER A 232 -1.65 -5.68 16.64
C SER A 232 -2.86 -6.29 17.35
N SER A 233 -3.84 -5.48 17.75
CA SER A 233 -4.83 -5.79 18.80
C SER A 233 -6.24 -6.07 18.34
N LEU A 234 -6.56 -6.25 17.05
CA LEU A 234 -7.94 -6.47 16.61
C LEU A 234 -8.23 -7.91 16.20
N LYS A 235 -9.46 -8.39 16.53
CA LYS A 235 -10.02 -9.62 15.95
C LYS A 235 -10.16 -9.43 14.44
N ILE A 236 -9.44 -10.22 13.68
CA ILE A 236 -9.44 -10.16 12.22
C ILE A 236 -10.75 -10.76 11.72
N GLN A 237 -11.61 -9.92 11.13
CA GLN A 237 -12.78 -10.39 10.38
C GLN A 237 -12.49 -10.29 8.88
N SER A 238 -12.93 -11.31 8.15
CA SER A 238 -12.82 -11.32 6.69
C SER A 238 -13.73 -10.22 6.10
N PRO A 239 -13.22 -9.23 5.39
CA PRO A 239 -14.06 -8.22 4.77
C PRO A 239 -14.95 -8.87 3.70
N ARG A 240 -16.21 -8.45 3.61
CA ARG A 240 -17.06 -8.79 2.47
C ARG A 240 -16.66 -7.86 1.31
N ILE A 241 -16.05 -8.42 0.26
CA ILE A 241 -15.72 -7.66 -0.94
C ILE A 241 -16.89 -7.78 -1.91
N PRO A 242 -17.62 -6.69 -2.22
CA PRO A 242 -18.63 -6.72 -3.26
C PRO A 242 -17.96 -6.93 -4.62
N ASN A 243 -18.47 -7.90 -5.37
CA ASN A 243 -18.18 -8.22 -6.76
C ASN A 243 -16.99 -7.53 -7.44
N LEU A 244 -15.81 -8.15 -7.38
CA LEU A 244 -14.80 -7.91 -8.40
C LEU A 244 -15.30 -8.51 -9.71
N GLN A 245 -15.60 -7.66 -10.68
CA GLN A 245 -16.07 -8.10 -11.99
C GLN A 245 -14.88 -8.49 -12.86
N TYR A 246 -14.96 -9.66 -13.50
CA TYR A 246 -14.09 -10.01 -14.61
C TYR A 246 -14.26 -8.95 -15.71
N ARG A 247 -13.23 -8.14 -15.97
CA ARG A 247 -13.13 -7.32 -17.17
C ARG A 247 -12.11 -7.99 -18.08
N PRO A 248 -12.49 -8.53 -19.25
CA PRO A 248 -11.53 -9.08 -20.19
C PRO A 248 -10.54 -7.99 -20.56
N ALA A 249 -9.25 -8.34 -20.57
CA ALA A 249 -8.20 -7.43 -21.01
C ALA A 249 -8.53 -6.95 -22.44
N LYS A 250 -8.48 -5.64 -22.67
CA LYS A 250 -8.59 -5.10 -24.03
C LYS A 250 -7.46 -5.73 -24.86
N LYS A 251 -7.81 -6.57 -25.86
CA LYS A 251 -6.85 -7.05 -26.85
C LYS A 251 -6.13 -5.83 -27.43
N LYS A 252 -4.79 -5.75 -27.30
CA LYS A 252 -4.01 -4.84 -28.12
C LYS A 252 -4.37 -5.15 -29.56
N LYS A 253 -4.90 -4.19 -30.31
CA LYS A 253 -4.94 -4.27 -31.77
C LYS A 253 -3.50 -4.25 -32.23
N ASP A 254 -2.99 -5.40 -32.61
CA ASP A 254 -1.73 -5.48 -33.35
C ASP A 254 -2.00 -4.75 -34.68
N SER A 255 -1.44 -3.55 -34.80
CA SER A 255 -1.32 -2.86 -36.09
C SER A 255 -0.24 -3.59 -36.90
N VAL A 256 -0.65 -4.64 -37.58
CA VAL A 256 0.16 -5.24 -38.64
C VAL A 256 0.17 -4.26 -39.80
N ASN A 257 1.23 -3.47 -39.87
CA ASN A 257 1.50 -2.60 -41.02
C ASN A 257 2.27 -3.47 -42.05
N THR A 258 1.56 -4.22 -42.88
CA THR A 258 2.09 -4.87 -44.05
C THR A 258 2.22 -3.85 -45.19
N ALA A 259 3.34 -3.12 -45.22
CA ALA A 259 3.79 -2.46 -46.43
C ALA A 259 4.94 -3.29 -47.03
N LEU A 260 4.65 -4.09 -48.06
CA LEU A 260 5.64 -4.65 -48.98
C LEU A 260 6.10 -3.54 -49.93
N PRO A 261 7.43 -3.36 -50.14
CA PRO A 261 7.91 -2.50 -51.20
C PRO A 261 7.86 -3.22 -52.53
N ARG A 262 7.43 -2.48 -53.54
CA ARG A 262 7.61 -2.85 -54.96
C ARG A 262 9.05 -2.55 -55.41
#